data_f65d812faadbcdb7a1d437b9c9f446dc
#
_entry.id   f65d812faadbcdb7a1d437b9c9f446dc
#
_cell.length_a   1.000
_cell.length_b   1.000
_cell.length_c   1.000
_cell.angle_alpha   90.00
_cell.angle_beta   90.00
_cell.angle_gamma   90.00
#
_symmetry.space_group_name_H-M   'P 1'
#
loop_
_entity.id
_entity.type
_entity.pdbx_description
1 polymer ?
#
loop_
_entity_poly.entity_id
_entity_poly.type
_entity_poly.pdbx_seq_one_letter_code
_entity_poly.pdbx_strand_id
1 'polypeptide(L)'
;MEFAMWAYPWDLLDEGPAEVETRLRGVGIDELNLATNYHTVQAFTPHSPERRTLFARASSYFEPGSEYENLEPVPYEGMDGDWVADIAAGLSDLTLNSWTVGCHNSRLGMANPEYTLESAHGDDLIFGLCPSQPAVQTYLSALVSDLASRDEFARIELETFDYFYGTGFGWHHQKIHAQLGTLGEFLLGLCFCPQCQENATAEGVDTERARETVADALDDIVAGDVSHEHPPEEWLADHSTVAAYVDLRERTLASLYTTLADAAGTTPLGYYVGAPEPGREWIVGADLQALSNHVDYYCLPAYESTADAVIEAYNAVETVIDDVPLHVGLLPGHPAIDDEDTVVDIVETLDSKGVPRLSFYNYGLLPEQSLEWVGTAVEAARG
;
A
#
# COMPACT_ATOMS: atom_id res chain seq x y z
N MET A 1 -10.47 20.12 -7.90
CA MET A 1 -9.86 18.77 -7.65
C MET A 1 -8.45 18.76 -8.26
N GLU A 2 -7.44 18.19 -7.54
CA GLU A 2 -6.07 17.98 -8.05
C GLU A 2 -5.99 16.62 -8.75
N PHE A 3 -5.12 16.49 -9.77
CA PHE A 3 -4.96 15.26 -10.53
C PHE A 3 -3.51 14.78 -10.50
N ALA A 4 -3.31 13.53 -10.13
CA ALA A 4 -2.01 12.87 -10.07
C ALA A 4 -1.98 11.58 -10.89
N MET A 5 -0.77 11.11 -11.20
CA MET A 5 -0.53 9.84 -11.88
C MET A 5 0.54 9.06 -11.13
N TRP A 6 0.34 7.76 -10.91
CA TRP A 6 1.41 6.89 -10.46
C TRP A 6 2.31 6.48 -11.62
N ALA A 7 3.60 6.39 -11.35
CA ALA A 7 4.57 5.86 -12.29
C ALA A 7 5.73 5.15 -11.59
N TYR A 8 6.37 4.25 -12.30
CA TYR A 8 7.63 3.68 -11.88
C TYR A 8 8.82 4.44 -12.46
N PRO A 9 9.98 4.47 -11.78
CA PRO A 9 11.14 5.21 -12.27
C PRO A 9 11.61 4.81 -13.67
N TRP A 10 11.54 3.54 -14.01
CA TRP A 10 11.91 3.07 -15.36
C TRP A 10 11.00 3.63 -16.46
N ASP A 11 9.74 3.96 -16.18
CA ASP A 11 8.84 4.54 -17.17
C ASP A 11 9.36 5.92 -17.61
N LEU A 12 9.80 6.72 -16.64
CA LEU A 12 10.34 8.05 -16.90
C LEU A 12 11.73 8.01 -17.51
N LEU A 13 12.59 7.08 -17.07
CA LEU A 13 13.95 6.98 -17.58
C LEU A 13 14.03 6.38 -18.98
N ASP A 14 13.14 5.42 -19.31
CA ASP A 14 13.07 4.82 -20.64
C ASP A 14 12.56 5.81 -21.70
N GLU A 15 11.62 6.69 -21.34
CA GLU A 15 11.03 7.67 -22.29
C GLU A 15 11.67 9.06 -22.19
N GLY A 16 12.31 9.38 -21.08
CA GLY A 16 12.84 10.70 -20.74
C GLY A 16 11.85 11.50 -19.88
N PRO A 17 12.29 11.99 -18.68
CA PRO A 17 11.40 12.68 -17.73
C PRO A 17 10.65 13.88 -18.34
N ALA A 18 11.31 14.70 -19.13
CA ALA A 18 10.69 15.88 -19.79
C ALA A 18 9.62 15.50 -20.83
N GLU A 19 9.79 14.36 -21.52
CA GLU A 19 8.80 13.85 -22.49
C GLU A 19 7.57 13.33 -21.76
N VAL A 20 7.77 12.57 -20.68
CA VAL A 20 6.68 12.07 -19.82
C VAL A 20 5.93 13.25 -19.18
N GLU A 21 6.65 14.26 -18.67
CA GLU A 21 6.02 15.47 -18.13
C GLU A 21 5.14 16.16 -19.18
N THR A 22 5.65 16.34 -20.40
CA THR A 22 4.89 16.94 -21.50
C THR A 22 3.60 16.18 -21.77
N ARG A 23 3.67 14.86 -21.79
CA ARG A 23 2.52 13.98 -22.01
C ARG A 23 1.51 14.06 -20.88
N LEU A 24 1.95 13.95 -19.63
CA LEU A 24 1.09 14.02 -18.44
C LEU A 24 0.41 15.39 -18.31
N ARG A 25 1.16 16.47 -18.50
CA ARG A 25 0.59 17.83 -18.54
C ARG A 25 -0.41 18.00 -19.67
N GLY A 26 -0.17 17.35 -20.81
CA GLY A 26 -1.07 17.36 -21.97
C GLY A 26 -2.44 16.73 -21.68
N VAL A 27 -2.53 15.79 -20.77
CA VAL A 27 -3.80 15.18 -20.28
C VAL A 27 -4.26 15.76 -18.93
N GLY A 28 -3.67 16.88 -18.50
CA GLY A 28 -4.12 17.65 -17.35
C GLY A 28 -3.66 17.11 -15.99
N ILE A 29 -2.64 16.27 -15.93
CA ILE A 29 -2.03 15.81 -14.67
C ILE A 29 -1.09 16.90 -14.13
N ASP A 30 -1.18 17.16 -12.82
CA ASP A 30 -0.40 18.19 -12.12
C ASP A 30 0.68 17.57 -11.22
N GLU A 31 0.50 16.33 -10.78
CA GLU A 31 1.38 15.67 -9.83
C GLU A 31 1.76 14.26 -10.29
N LEU A 32 2.94 13.83 -9.89
CA LEU A 32 3.46 12.49 -10.17
C LEU A 32 3.76 11.76 -8.84
N ASN A 33 3.10 10.63 -8.61
CA ASN A 33 3.39 9.73 -7.50
C ASN A 33 4.42 8.69 -7.98
N LEU A 34 5.69 8.92 -7.68
CA LEU A 34 6.80 8.10 -8.14
C LEU A 34 7.09 6.98 -7.14
N ALA A 35 7.14 5.74 -7.60
CA ALA A 35 7.60 4.63 -6.78
C ALA A 35 9.06 4.84 -6.35
N THR A 36 9.31 4.94 -5.05
CA THR A 36 10.65 5.17 -4.47
C THR A 36 11.23 3.92 -3.83
N ASN A 37 10.42 3.18 -3.09
CA ASN A 37 10.72 1.84 -2.59
C ASN A 37 9.50 0.96 -2.89
N TYR A 38 9.71 -0.14 -3.61
CA TYR A 38 8.57 -0.90 -4.11
C TYR A 38 8.78 -2.42 -3.99
N HIS A 39 7.69 -3.16 -3.91
CA HIS A 39 7.71 -4.63 -3.83
C HIS A 39 8.10 -5.29 -5.16
N THR A 40 8.23 -6.60 -5.16
CA THR A 40 8.49 -7.39 -6.38
C THR A 40 7.33 -7.26 -7.36
N VAL A 41 7.64 -6.96 -8.62
CA VAL A 41 6.63 -6.76 -9.67
C VAL A 41 7.08 -7.36 -11.00
N GLN A 42 6.12 -7.89 -11.75
CA GLN A 42 6.24 -8.17 -13.18
C GLN A 42 5.26 -7.24 -13.90
N ALA A 43 5.78 -6.37 -14.75
CA ALA A 43 5.00 -5.38 -15.47
C ALA A 43 5.03 -5.64 -16.98
N PHE A 44 3.93 -5.29 -17.67
CA PHE A 44 3.88 -5.15 -19.12
C PHE A 44 3.71 -3.67 -19.43
N THR A 45 4.65 -3.09 -20.17
CA THR A 45 4.75 -1.65 -20.46
C THR A 45 4.35 -1.39 -21.91
N PRO A 46 3.07 -1.09 -22.19
CA PRO A 46 2.52 -1.09 -23.56
C PRO A 46 3.12 -0.03 -24.49
N HIS A 47 3.62 1.07 -23.97
CA HIS A 47 4.18 2.17 -24.79
C HIS A 47 5.67 2.44 -24.54
N SER A 48 6.34 1.77 -23.61
CA SER A 48 7.78 1.95 -23.41
C SER A 48 8.59 1.68 -24.70
N PRO A 49 9.51 2.57 -25.09
CA PRO A 49 10.35 2.38 -26.28
C PRO A 49 11.43 1.31 -26.07
N GLU A 50 11.82 1.04 -24.82
CA GLU A 50 12.96 0.20 -24.49
C GLU A 50 12.56 -1.26 -24.25
N ARG A 51 11.40 -1.49 -23.62
CA ARG A 51 10.98 -2.83 -23.20
C ARG A 51 9.46 -2.99 -23.17
N ARG A 52 8.99 -4.23 -23.37
CA ARG A 52 7.55 -4.58 -23.24
C ARG A 52 7.25 -5.33 -21.96
N THR A 53 8.23 -5.93 -21.33
CA THR A 53 8.07 -6.68 -20.09
C THR A 53 9.24 -6.38 -19.18
N LEU A 54 8.96 -6.11 -17.94
CA LEU A 54 9.95 -5.88 -16.89
C LEU A 54 9.64 -6.77 -15.70
N PHE A 55 10.69 -7.29 -15.08
CA PHE A 55 10.63 -7.95 -13.80
C PHE A 55 11.59 -7.23 -12.85
N ALA A 56 11.05 -6.70 -11.75
CA ALA A 56 11.85 -6.09 -10.69
C ALA A 56 11.59 -6.80 -9.36
N ARG A 57 12.67 -7.11 -8.63
CA ARG A 57 12.56 -7.51 -7.23
C ARG A 57 12.23 -6.30 -6.38
N ALA A 58 11.75 -6.53 -5.15
CA ALA A 58 11.58 -5.47 -4.18
C ALA A 58 12.88 -4.66 -4.04
N SER A 59 12.79 -3.35 -4.29
CA SER A 59 13.97 -2.48 -4.42
C SER A 59 13.65 -1.03 -4.12
N SER A 60 14.67 -0.27 -3.70
CA SER A 60 14.66 1.18 -3.75
C SER A 60 15.15 1.68 -5.11
N TYR A 61 14.71 2.86 -5.50
CA TYR A 61 15.10 3.55 -6.74
C TYR A 61 15.85 4.85 -6.48
N PHE A 62 16.34 5.00 -5.27
CA PHE A 62 17.21 6.07 -4.80
C PHE A 62 18.44 5.48 -4.10
N GLU A 63 19.48 6.26 -3.92
CA GLU A 63 20.63 5.87 -3.10
C GLU A 63 20.28 6.07 -1.63
N PRO A 64 20.20 5.01 -0.80
CA PRO A 64 19.89 5.13 0.63
C PRO A 64 20.94 5.95 1.38
N GLY A 65 20.49 6.78 2.33
CA GLY A 65 21.36 7.47 3.27
C GLY A 65 22.09 6.52 4.23
N SER A 66 22.77 7.06 5.22
CA SER A 66 23.58 6.28 6.18
C SER A 66 22.83 5.94 7.49
N GLU A 67 21.55 6.21 7.58
CA GLU A 67 20.77 6.18 8.84
C GLU A 67 20.14 4.81 9.13
N TYR A 68 20.32 3.86 8.21
CA TYR A 68 19.82 2.50 8.35
C TYR A 68 20.74 1.64 9.23
N GLU A 69 20.14 0.74 10.01
CA GLU A 69 20.86 -0.13 10.95
C GLU A 69 20.84 -1.60 10.51
N ASN A 70 19.83 -2.36 10.99
CA ASN A 70 19.75 -3.81 10.72
C ASN A 70 19.16 -4.14 9.35
N LEU A 71 18.26 -3.30 8.87
CA LEU A 71 17.62 -3.38 7.57
C LEU A 71 17.87 -2.09 6.82
N GLU A 72 18.15 -2.20 5.53
CA GLU A 72 18.30 -1.06 4.62
C GLU A 72 17.57 -1.31 3.31
N PRO A 73 17.10 -0.27 2.60
CA PRO A 73 16.56 -0.43 1.26
C PRO A 73 17.61 -1.04 0.34
N VAL A 74 17.20 -1.95 -0.54
CA VAL A 74 18.12 -2.58 -1.47
C VAL A 74 17.95 -1.93 -2.83
N PRO A 75 18.95 -1.21 -3.35
CA PRO A 75 18.86 -0.56 -4.64
C PRO A 75 18.53 -1.54 -5.78
N TYR A 76 17.81 -1.05 -6.78
CA TYR A 76 17.48 -1.82 -7.99
C TYR A 76 18.76 -2.22 -8.74
N GLU A 77 18.85 -3.47 -9.16
CA GLU A 77 20.06 -4.06 -9.73
C GLU A 77 20.55 -3.39 -11.03
N GLY A 78 19.65 -2.69 -11.75
CA GLY A 78 19.97 -1.95 -12.97
C GLY A 78 20.20 -0.45 -12.75
N MET A 79 20.21 0.01 -11.51
CA MET A 79 20.36 1.42 -11.19
C MET A 79 21.83 1.85 -11.33
N ASP A 80 22.06 2.97 -12.04
CA ASP A 80 23.35 3.65 -12.14
C ASP A 80 23.16 5.07 -11.58
N GLY A 81 23.57 5.30 -10.36
CA GLY A 81 23.29 6.53 -9.61
C GLY A 81 21.91 6.54 -8.94
N ASP A 82 21.45 7.71 -8.55
CA ASP A 82 20.15 7.96 -7.91
C ASP A 82 19.07 8.29 -8.93
N TRP A 83 18.23 7.31 -9.26
CA TRP A 83 17.18 7.48 -10.27
C TRP A 83 16.12 8.51 -9.88
N VAL A 84 15.83 8.65 -8.59
CA VAL A 84 14.87 9.65 -8.10
C VAL A 84 15.42 11.05 -8.34
N ALA A 85 16.69 11.31 -8.00
CA ALA A 85 17.34 12.59 -8.23
C ALA A 85 17.45 12.91 -9.73
N ASP A 86 17.77 11.93 -10.57
CA ASP A 86 17.88 12.11 -12.05
C ASP A 86 16.50 12.46 -12.65
N ILE A 87 15.43 11.78 -12.20
CA ILE A 87 14.06 12.07 -12.63
C ILE A 87 13.66 13.47 -12.18
N ALA A 88 13.84 13.82 -10.91
CA ALA A 88 13.50 15.13 -10.37
C ALA A 88 14.22 16.26 -11.12
N ALA A 89 15.50 16.08 -11.46
CA ALA A 89 16.27 17.03 -12.25
C ALA A 89 15.75 17.21 -13.70
N GLY A 90 15.06 16.22 -14.22
CA GLY A 90 14.47 16.23 -15.57
C GLY A 90 13.04 16.79 -15.63
N LEU A 91 12.38 16.98 -14.49
CA LEU A 91 11.03 17.57 -14.38
C LEU A 91 11.10 19.08 -14.10
N SER A 92 10.10 19.84 -14.54
CA SER A 92 10.05 21.30 -14.38
C SER A 92 8.77 21.78 -13.71
N ASP A 93 7.63 21.23 -14.08
CA ASP A 93 6.29 21.75 -13.76
C ASP A 93 5.38 20.70 -13.06
N LEU A 94 5.79 19.43 -12.99
CA LEU A 94 5.09 18.41 -12.21
C LEU A 94 5.56 18.43 -10.76
N THR A 95 4.59 18.42 -9.84
CA THR A 95 4.89 18.17 -8.43
C THR A 95 5.21 16.69 -8.24
N LEU A 96 6.35 16.38 -7.63
CA LEU A 96 6.79 15.02 -7.39
C LEU A 96 6.43 14.59 -5.97
N ASN A 97 5.80 13.43 -5.83
CA ASN A 97 5.47 12.78 -4.56
C ASN A 97 6.16 11.42 -4.49
N SER A 98 6.58 11.03 -3.28
CA SER A 98 7.12 9.70 -3.04
C SER A 98 5.98 8.70 -2.80
N TRP A 99 5.91 7.65 -3.60
CA TRP A 99 5.08 6.47 -3.36
C TRP A 99 5.98 5.36 -2.85
N THR A 100 5.83 4.98 -1.58
CA THR A 100 6.77 4.07 -0.92
C THR A 100 6.05 2.91 -0.24
N VAL A 101 6.49 1.70 -0.54
CA VAL A 101 6.01 0.45 0.05
C VAL A 101 6.90 0.08 1.24
N GLY A 102 6.30 -0.20 2.39
CA GLY A 102 7.01 -0.49 3.63
C GLY A 102 7.23 -1.97 3.90
N CYS A 103 6.26 -2.58 4.58
CA CYS A 103 6.37 -3.96 5.07
C CYS A 103 6.29 -5.02 3.97
N HIS A 104 5.67 -4.73 2.82
CA HIS A 104 5.62 -5.67 1.70
C HIS A 104 6.97 -5.75 0.98
N ASN A 105 7.90 -6.54 1.51
CA ASN A 105 9.26 -6.64 0.97
C ASN A 105 9.80 -8.07 1.06
N SER A 106 9.44 -8.89 0.09
CA SER A 106 9.89 -10.28 0.01
C SER A 106 11.41 -10.44 -0.13
N ARG A 107 12.13 -9.43 -0.66
CA ARG A 107 13.59 -9.48 -0.78
C ARG A 107 14.26 -9.35 0.59
N LEU A 108 13.82 -8.40 1.41
CA LEU A 108 14.30 -8.25 2.78
C LEU A 108 13.83 -9.42 3.65
N GLY A 109 12.57 -9.86 3.52
CA GLY A 109 12.05 -10.98 4.29
C GLY A 109 12.76 -12.30 4.01
N MET A 110 13.10 -12.60 2.75
CA MET A 110 13.89 -13.80 2.41
C MET A 110 15.33 -13.72 2.93
N ALA A 111 15.91 -12.54 3.02
CA ALA A 111 17.26 -12.35 3.54
C ALA A 111 17.30 -12.34 5.07
N ASN A 112 16.20 -11.96 5.72
CA ASN A 112 16.11 -11.76 7.17
C ASN A 112 14.78 -12.33 7.71
N PRO A 113 14.58 -13.66 7.69
CA PRO A 113 13.31 -14.27 8.08
C PRO A 113 12.92 -14.00 9.54
N GLU A 114 13.89 -13.69 10.40
CA GLU A 114 13.66 -13.32 11.80
C GLU A 114 12.86 -12.03 11.99
N TYR A 115 12.72 -11.20 10.94
CA TYR A 115 11.96 -9.94 10.96
C TYR A 115 10.62 -10.04 10.25
N THR A 116 10.27 -11.21 9.72
CA THR A 116 9.01 -11.40 9.00
C THR A 116 7.84 -11.71 9.93
N LEU A 117 6.65 -11.66 9.37
CA LEU A 117 5.48 -12.24 10.01
C LEU A 117 5.66 -13.76 10.17
N GLU A 118 5.10 -14.34 11.23
CA GLU A 118 5.08 -15.79 11.47
C GLU A 118 3.63 -16.25 11.66
N SER A 119 3.19 -17.23 10.90
CA SER A 119 1.84 -17.79 11.02
C SER A 119 1.61 -18.49 12.36
N ALA A 120 0.34 -18.80 12.69
CA ALA A 120 0.01 -19.59 13.88
C ALA A 120 0.65 -21.01 13.84
N HIS A 121 0.93 -21.56 12.65
CA HIS A 121 1.62 -22.84 12.48
C HIS A 121 3.14 -22.74 12.61
N GLY A 122 3.70 -21.53 12.69
CA GLY A 122 5.14 -21.28 12.81
C GLY A 122 5.88 -21.18 11.49
N ASP A 123 5.17 -20.87 10.41
CA ASP A 123 5.77 -20.65 9.11
C ASP A 123 6.12 -19.17 8.92
N ASP A 124 7.34 -18.90 8.43
CA ASP A 124 7.76 -17.55 8.09
C ASP A 124 7.00 -17.06 6.84
N LEU A 125 6.26 -15.96 6.98
CA LEU A 125 5.56 -15.29 5.87
C LEU A 125 6.50 -14.25 5.26
N ILE A 126 7.45 -14.72 4.48
CA ILE A 126 8.60 -13.95 3.97
C ILE A 126 8.26 -12.74 3.08
N PHE A 127 7.02 -12.61 2.64
CA PHE A 127 6.55 -11.46 1.86
C PHE A 127 6.29 -10.22 2.71
N GLY A 128 6.08 -10.39 4.04
CA GLY A 128 5.73 -9.31 4.96
C GLY A 128 6.71 -9.16 6.12
N LEU A 129 7.30 -7.98 6.28
CA LEU A 129 8.03 -7.60 7.50
C LEU A 129 7.03 -7.31 8.62
N CYS A 130 7.36 -7.72 9.86
CA CYS A 130 6.46 -7.53 11.00
C CYS A 130 6.62 -6.14 11.63
N PRO A 131 5.57 -5.29 11.65
CA PRO A 131 5.64 -3.96 12.26
C PRO A 131 5.89 -3.93 13.77
N SER A 132 5.72 -5.08 14.46
CA SER A 132 6.07 -5.21 15.89
C SER A 132 7.57 -5.30 16.13
N GLN A 133 8.35 -5.67 15.13
CA GLN A 133 9.80 -5.85 15.27
C GLN A 133 10.52 -4.49 15.38
N PRO A 134 11.31 -4.24 16.45
CA PRO A 134 12.04 -2.98 16.59
C PRO A 134 12.95 -2.65 15.39
N ALA A 135 13.59 -3.66 14.79
CA ALA A 135 14.42 -3.48 13.61
C ALA A 135 13.60 -3.01 12.39
N VAL A 136 12.36 -3.52 12.22
CA VAL A 136 11.46 -3.08 11.17
C VAL A 136 10.97 -1.66 11.43
N GLN A 137 10.61 -1.30 12.66
CA GLN A 137 10.21 0.07 13.02
C GLN A 137 11.35 1.07 12.77
N THR A 138 12.58 0.71 13.13
CA THR A 138 13.77 1.53 12.82
C THR A 138 13.96 1.70 11.32
N TYR A 139 13.82 0.62 10.55
CA TYR A 139 13.91 0.65 9.08
C TYR A 139 12.85 1.56 8.46
N LEU A 140 11.57 1.42 8.85
CA LEU A 140 10.47 2.22 8.31
C LEU A 140 10.62 3.70 8.66
N SER A 141 11.05 4.01 9.90
CA SER A 141 11.32 5.37 10.34
C SER A 141 12.51 5.99 9.58
N ALA A 142 13.60 5.25 9.40
CA ALA A 142 14.74 5.69 8.61
C ALA A 142 14.36 5.92 7.14
N LEU A 143 13.50 5.06 6.55
CA LEU A 143 13.00 5.19 5.19
C LEU A 143 12.19 6.49 5.01
N VAL A 144 11.28 6.79 5.94
CA VAL A 144 10.50 8.03 5.92
C VAL A 144 11.41 9.24 6.13
N SER A 145 12.36 9.19 7.07
CA SER A 145 13.32 10.28 7.33
C SER A 145 14.21 10.56 6.12
N ASP A 146 14.73 9.52 5.46
CA ASP A 146 15.54 9.65 4.24
C ASP A 146 14.74 10.34 3.12
N LEU A 147 13.52 9.86 2.84
CA LEU A 147 12.65 10.44 1.83
C LEU A 147 12.22 11.88 2.18
N ALA A 148 11.92 12.18 3.46
CA ALA A 148 11.55 13.51 3.92
C ALA A 148 12.72 14.51 3.88
N SER A 149 13.96 14.03 3.97
CA SER A 149 15.16 14.86 3.87
C SER A 149 15.46 15.32 2.43
N ARG A 150 14.76 14.75 1.46
CA ARG A 150 14.93 15.04 0.04
C ARG A 150 14.04 16.21 -0.37
N ASP A 151 14.65 17.25 -0.95
CA ASP A 151 13.93 18.44 -1.43
C ASP A 151 13.02 18.15 -2.66
N GLU A 152 13.13 16.95 -3.24
CA GLU A 152 12.41 16.53 -4.44
C GLU A 152 10.93 16.26 -4.19
N PHE A 153 10.54 15.86 -2.97
CA PHE A 153 9.19 15.39 -2.70
C PHE A 153 8.32 16.41 -1.98
N ALA A 154 7.14 16.66 -2.52
CA ALA A 154 6.12 17.49 -1.88
C ALA A 154 5.38 16.72 -0.76
N ARG A 155 5.27 15.39 -0.86
CA ARG A 155 4.62 14.51 0.12
C ARG A 155 5.13 13.07 0.01
N ILE A 156 4.90 12.27 1.04
CA ILE A 156 5.25 10.85 1.09
C ILE A 156 3.97 10.03 1.27
N GLU A 157 3.72 9.09 0.37
CA GLU A 157 2.59 8.17 0.42
C GLU A 157 3.06 6.79 0.89
N LEU A 158 2.48 6.32 2.01
CA LEU A 158 2.84 5.10 2.70
C LEU A 158 1.90 3.97 2.29
N GLU A 159 2.43 2.96 1.60
CA GLU A 159 1.71 1.75 1.22
C GLU A 159 2.24 0.56 2.02
N THR A 160 1.34 -0.23 2.61
CA THR A 160 1.67 -1.41 3.44
C THR A 160 2.65 -1.11 4.59
N PHE A 161 2.44 -0.01 5.30
CA PHE A 161 3.11 0.30 6.58
C PHE A 161 2.27 -0.25 7.75
N ASP A 162 1.82 -1.50 7.60
CA ASP A 162 0.88 -2.20 8.46
C ASP A 162 1.18 -3.70 8.51
N TYR A 163 0.32 -4.47 9.19
CA TYR A 163 0.39 -5.92 9.17
C TYR A 163 -0.17 -6.44 7.87
N PHE A 164 0.59 -7.26 7.22
CA PHE A 164 0.17 -7.85 5.97
C PHE A 164 -1.05 -8.77 6.16
N TYR A 165 -1.88 -8.88 5.13
CA TYR A 165 -3.07 -9.69 5.13
C TYR A 165 -2.88 -10.98 4.31
N GLY A 166 -3.33 -12.10 4.89
CA GLY A 166 -3.50 -13.35 4.18
C GLY A 166 -2.23 -13.94 3.60
N THR A 167 -2.35 -14.39 2.36
CA THR A 167 -1.30 -15.13 1.64
C THR A 167 -0.27 -14.24 0.94
N GLY A 168 -0.42 -12.93 1.06
CA GLY A 168 0.43 -11.95 0.39
C GLY A 168 0.06 -11.71 -1.08
N PHE A 169 -0.14 -10.47 -1.43
CA PHE A 169 -0.52 -10.09 -2.80
C PHE A 169 0.62 -10.34 -3.79
N GLY A 170 0.31 -11.09 -4.86
CA GLY A 170 1.15 -11.15 -6.04
C GLY A 170 2.54 -11.77 -5.86
N TRP A 171 2.82 -12.43 -4.74
CA TRP A 171 4.06 -13.16 -4.59
C TRP A 171 4.09 -14.36 -5.54
N HIS A 172 4.79 -14.23 -6.64
CA HIS A 172 4.99 -15.28 -7.65
C HIS A 172 3.70 -16.06 -8.04
N HIS A 173 3.85 -17.33 -8.40
CA HIS A 173 2.75 -18.21 -8.74
C HIS A 173 2.19 -18.88 -7.47
N GLN A 174 1.32 -18.19 -6.75
CA GLN A 174 0.64 -18.77 -5.59
C GLN A 174 -0.09 -20.06 -5.95
N LYS A 175 0.07 -21.06 -5.11
CA LYS A 175 -0.52 -22.40 -5.27
C LYS A 175 -1.47 -22.71 -4.12
N ILE A 176 -2.47 -21.86 -3.92
CA ILE A 176 -3.45 -22.02 -2.87
C ILE A 176 -4.74 -22.50 -3.49
N HIS A 177 -5.13 -23.74 -3.16
CA HIS A 177 -6.35 -24.38 -3.67
C HIS A 177 -7.39 -24.61 -2.56
N ALA A 178 -7.03 -24.37 -1.28
CA ALA A 178 -7.98 -24.30 -0.20
C ALA A 178 -8.77 -23.00 -0.28
N GLN A 179 -10.08 -23.05 -0.04
CA GLN A 179 -10.90 -21.85 0.10
C GLN A 179 -10.76 -21.31 1.51
N LEU A 180 -9.93 -20.30 1.70
CA LEU A 180 -9.71 -19.69 3.00
C LEU A 180 -10.80 -18.66 3.34
N GLY A 181 -11.28 -17.91 2.35
CA GLY A 181 -12.22 -16.82 2.55
C GLY A 181 -11.63 -15.70 3.41
N THR A 182 -12.42 -14.68 3.73
CA THR A 182 -11.96 -13.52 4.52
C THR A 182 -11.47 -13.94 5.90
N LEU A 183 -12.15 -14.89 6.56
CA LEU A 183 -11.74 -15.38 7.88
C LEU A 183 -10.39 -16.11 7.83
N GLY A 184 -10.23 -17.07 6.91
CA GLY A 184 -8.98 -17.84 6.81
C GLY A 184 -7.80 -16.98 6.39
N GLU A 185 -7.98 -16.03 5.46
CA GLU A 185 -6.95 -15.06 5.07
C GLU A 185 -6.56 -14.16 6.26
N PHE A 186 -7.53 -13.67 7.03
CA PHE A 186 -7.28 -12.90 8.24
C PHE A 186 -6.48 -13.71 9.28
N LEU A 187 -6.92 -14.93 9.59
CA LEU A 187 -6.25 -15.78 10.57
C LEU A 187 -4.84 -16.19 10.14
N LEU A 188 -4.63 -16.46 8.83
CA LEU A 188 -3.32 -16.78 8.29
C LEU A 188 -2.35 -15.58 8.39
N GLY A 189 -2.85 -14.35 8.22
CA GLY A 189 -2.08 -13.12 8.33
C GLY A 189 -1.80 -12.66 9.76
N LEU A 190 -2.38 -13.29 10.79
CA LEU A 190 -2.07 -12.97 12.17
C LEU A 190 -0.66 -13.41 12.53
N CYS A 191 0.16 -12.44 12.93
CA CYS A 191 1.56 -12.69 13.23
C CYS A 191 1.76 -13.20 14.66
N PHE A 192 2.42 -14.34 14.80
CA PHE A 192 2.84 -14.94 16.07
C PHE A 192 4.36 -15.01 16.21
N CYS A 193 5.11 -14.12 15.57
CA CYS A 193 6.56 -14.04 15.77
C CYS A 193 6.92 -13.75 17.24
N PRO A 194 8.14 -14.07 17.69
CA PRO A 194 8.53 -13.90 19.09
C PRO A 194 8.25 -12.51 19.66
N GLN A 195 8.43 -11.45 18.88
CA GLN A 195 8.16 -10.07 19.33
C GLN A 195 6.67 -9.80 19.56
N CYS A 196 5.80 -10.27 18.64
CA CYS A 196 4.35 -10.14 18.81
C CYS A 196 3.87 -10.88 20.07
N GLN A 197 4.40 -12.09 20.32
CA GLN A 197 4.06 -12.86 21.49
C GLN A 197 4.58 -12.20 22.80
N GLU A 198 5.80 -11.65 22.78
CA GLU A 198 6.36 -10.90 23.91
C GLU A 198 5.52 -9.67 24.25
N ASN A 199 5.17 -8.86 23.24
CA ASN A 199 4.31 -7.69 23.42
C ASN A 199 2.95 -8.08 24.02
N ALA A 200 2.32 -9.12 23.51
CA ALA A 200 1.02 -9.59 23.99
C ALA A 200 1.09 -10.17 25.40
N THR A 201 2.14 -10.92 25.73
CA THR A 201 2.37 -11.44 27.07
C THR A 201 2.56 -10.31 28.09
N ALA A 202 3.27 -9.25 27.72
CA ALA A 202 3.47 -8.07 28.57
C ALA A 202 2.14 -7.36 28.92
N GLU A 203 1.16 -7.42 28.02
CA GLU A 203 -0.20 -6.89 28.22
C GLU A 203 -1.17 -7.92 28.88
N GLY A 204 -0.66 -9.08 29.26
CA GLY A 204 -1.42 -10.11 29.97
C GLY A 204 -2.30 -10.99 29.07
N VAL A 205 -2.06 -11.03 27.77
CA VAL A 205 -2.73 -11.92 26.84
C VAL A 205 -2.09 -13.31 26.89
N ASP A 206 -2.92 -14.35 26.93
CA ASP A 206 -2.48 -15.74 26.81
C ASP A 206 -2.16 -16.05 25.34
N THR A 207 -0.91 -15.83 24.97
CA THR A 207 -0.43 -15.92 23.57
C THR A 207 -0.40 -17.36 23.05
N GLU A 208 -0.09 -18.33 23.91
CA GLU A 208 -0.12 -19.75 23.55
C GLU A 208 -1.56 -20.17 23.21
N ARG A 209 -2.50 -19.78 24.05
CA ARG A 209 -3.93 -20.04 23.81
C ARG A 209 -4.45 -19.32 22.56
N ALA A 210 -4.05 -18.07 22.32
CA ALA A 210 -4.43 -17.34 21.09
C ALA A 210 -3.91 -18.05 19.84
N ARG A 211 -2.63 -18.45 19.84
CA ARG A 211 -1.98 -19.15 18.72
C ARG A 211 -2.64 -20.51 18.45
N GLU A 212 -2.85 -21.33 19.47
CA GLU A 212 -3.54 -22.62 19.33
C GLU A 212 -4.95 -22.43 18.75
N THR A 213 -5.73 -21.46 19.28
CA THR A 213 -7.09 -21.19 18.79
C THR A 213 -7.11 -20.78 17.30
N VAL A 214 -6.14 -19.99 16.85
CA VAL A 214 -6.02 -19.58 15.44
C VAL A 214 -5.59 -20.75 14.56
N ALA A 215 -4.62 -21.56 15.01
CA ALA A 215 -4.17 -22.73 14.26
C ALA A 215 -5.30 -23.77 14.09
N ASP A 216 -6.02 -24.09 15.18
CA ASP A 216 -7.15 -25.01 15.15
C ASP A 216 -8.25 -24.51 14.19
N ALA A 217 -8.56 -23.21 14.23
CA ALA A 217 -9.56 -22.62 13.34
C ALA A 217 -9.17 -22.66 11.86
N LEU A 218 -7.89 -22.45 11.53
CA LEU A 218 -7.37 -22.61 10.16
C LEU A 218 -7.49 -24.05 9.68
N ASP A 219 -7.15 -25.02 10.53
CA ASP A 219 -7.28 -26.45 10.23
C ASP A 219 -8.75 -26.84 10.01
N ASP A 220 -9.66 -26.33 10.84
CA ASP A 220 -11.11 -26.55 10.71
C ASP A 220 -11.69 -25.92 9.42
N ILE A 221 -11.21 -24.73 9.01
CA ILE A 221 -11.60 -24.11 7.73
C ILE A 221 -11.15 -25.00 6.56
N VAL A 222 -9.89 -25.46 6.59
CA VAL A 222 -9.34 -26.33 5.53
C VAL A 222 -10.07 -27.67 5.50
N ALA A 223 -10.48 -28.23 6.65
CA ALA A 223 -11.27 -29.44 6.74
C ALA A 223 -12.74 -29.24 6.29
N GLY A 224 -13.24 -28.00 6.27
CA GLY A 224 -14.62 -27.67 5.95
C GLY A 224 -15.57 -27.77 7.15
N ASP A 225 -15.05 -27.84 8.36
CA ASP A 225 -15.82 -27.90 9.61
C ASP A 225 -16.24 -26.50 10.09
N VAL A 226 -15.48 -25.45 9.70
CA VAL A 226 -15.81 -24.03 9.88
C VAL A 226 -15.99 -23.38 8.52
N SER A 227 -17.03 -22.56 8.38
CA SER A 227 -17.29 -21.83 7.13
C SER A 227 -16.21 -20.75 6.87
N HIS A 228 -15.59 -20.81 5.71
CA HIS A 228 -14.67 -19.76 5.25
C HIS A 228 -15.37 -18.41 4.99
N GLU A 229 -16.70 -18.39 4.85
CA GLU A 229 -17.54 -17.19 4.70
C GLU A 229 -17.92 -16.56 6.05
N HIS A 230 -17.49 -17.15 7.18
CA HIS A 230 -17.77 -16.61 8.51
C HIS A 230 -17.08 -15.26 8.69
N PRO A 231 -17.82 -14.18 9.06
CA PRO A 231 -17.20 -12.85 9.22
C PRO A 231 -16.16 -12.87 10.35
N PRO A 232 -14.96 -12.34 10.14
CA PRO A 232 -13.92 -12.27 11.16
C PRO A 232 -14.37 -11.60 12.47
N GLU A 233 -15.20 -10.56 12.39
CA GLU A 233 -15.73 -9.85 13.56
C GLU A 233 -16.62 -10.75 14.44
N GLU A 234 -17.50 -11.54 13.81
CA GLU A 234 -18.37 -12.47 14.52
C GLU A 234 -17.55 -13.60 15.15
N TRP A 235 -16.56 -14.10 14.42
CA TRP A 235 -15.65 -15.11 14.93
C TRP A 235 -14.85 -14.60 16.15
N LEU A 236 -14.31 -13.38 16.08
CA LEU A 236 -13.58 -12.74 17.19
C LEU A 236 -14.47 -12.52 18.42
N ALA A 237 -15.76 -12.22 18.24
CA ALA A 237 -16.68 -12.03 19.36
C ALA A 237 -16.82 -13.31 20.23
N ASP A 238 -16.66 -14.48 19.62
CA ASP A 238 -16.67 -15.77 20.32
C ASP A 238 -15.28 -16.20 20.84
N HIS A 239 -14.20 -15.50 20.42
CA HIS A 239 -12.80 -15.84 20.72
C HIS A 239 -12.05 -14.70 21.41
N SER A 240 -12.48 -14.31 22.60
CA SER A 240 -12.00 -13.12 23.32
C SER A 240 -10.48 -13.05 23.55
N THR A 241 -9.78 -14.19 23.66
CA THR A 241 -8.32 -14.21 23.80
C THR A 241 -7.64 -13.77 22.48
N VAL A 242 -8.18 -14.20 21.34
CA VAL A 242 -7.68 -13.78 20.02
C VAL A 242 -8.07 -12.33 19.76
N ALA A 243 -9.28 -11.92 20.11
CA ALA A 243 -9.69 -10.51 20.00
C ALA A 243 -8.72 -9.57 20.76
N ALA A 244 -8.40 -9.91 22.03
CA ALA A 244 -7.42 -9.14 22.79
C ALA A 244 -6.00 -9.13 22.17
N TYR A 245 -5.63 -10.20 21.46
CA TYR A 245 -4.38 -10.27 20.71
C TYR A 245 -4.41 -9.35 19.47
N VAL A 246 -5.54 -9.30 18.77
CA VAL A 246 -5.75 -8.44 17.60
C VAL A 246 -5.69 -6.95 17.97
N ASP A 247 -6.34 -6.55 19.08
CA ASP A 247 -6.34 -5.16 19.57
C ASP A 247 -4.93 -4.60 19.82
N LEU A 248 -3.94 -5.47 20.07
CA LEU A 248 -2.54 -5.03 20.27
C LEU A 248 -1.90 -4.53 18.98
N ARG A 249 -2.32 -5.04 17.83
CA ARG A 249 -1.80 -4.63 16.53
C ARG A 249 -2.13 -3.16 16.25
N GLU A 250 -3.35 -2.74 16.56
CA GLU A 250 -3.79 -1.35 16.40
C GLU A 250 -2.95 -0.40 17.27
N ARG A 251 -2.68 -0.76 18.53
CA ARG A 251 -1.81 0.02 19.42
C ARG A 251 -0.36 0.07 18.92
N THR A 252 0.13 -1.02 18.36
CA THR A 252 1.47 -1.08 17.77
C THR A 252 1.58 -0.13 16.59
N LEU A 253 0.59 -0.15 15.68
CA LEU A 253 0.59 0.75 14.53
C LEU A 253 0.39 2.21 14.93
N ALA A 254 -0.48 2.53 15.87
CA ALA A 254 -0.63 3.89 16.37
C ALA A 254 0.69 4.46 16.94
N SER A 255 1.45 3.63 17.67
CA SER A 255 2.80 4.00 18.15
C SER A 255 3.81 4.16 17.00
N LEU A 256 3.80 3.26 16.02
CA LEU A 256 4.66 3.34 14.84
C LEU A 256 4.38 4.64 14.07
N TYR A 257 3.10 4.95 13.80
CA TYR A 257 2.73 6.16 13.04
C TYR A 257 3.08 7.46 13.76
N THR A 258 3.08 7.47 15.10
CA THR A 258 3.68 8.59 15.87
C THR A 258 5.15 8.79 15.50
N THR A 259 5.92 7.70 15.44
CA THR A 259 7.34 7.75 15.07
C THR A 259 7.55 8.14 13.60
N LEU A 260 6.69 7.65 12.69
CA LEU A 260 6.76 8.01 11.26
C LEU A 260 6.43 9.49 11.03
N ALA A 261 5.44 10.03 11.72
CA ALA A 261 5.10 11.46 11.66
C ALA A 261 6.26 12.33 12.18
N ASP A 262 6.90 11.94 13.28
CA ASP A 262 8.10 12.62 13.78
C ASP A 262 9.26 12.55 12.75
N ALA A 263 9.45 11.41 12.10
CA ALA A 263 10.48 11.20 11.07
C ALA A 263 10.23 12.03 9.80
N ALA A 264 8.97 12.19 9.40
CA ALA A 264 8.58 13.01 8.25
C ALA A 264 8.75 14.52 8.51
N GLY A 265 8.72 14.94 9.77
CA GLY A 265 8.87 16.34 10.17
C GLY A 265 7.75 17.24 9.62
N THR A 266 8.03 18.01 8.58
CA THR A 266 7.04 18.91 7.93
C THR A 266 6.56 18.39 6.57
N THR A 267 7.08 17.26 6.11
CA THR A 267 6.66 16.64 4.85
C THR A 267 5.34 15.90 5.06
N PRO A 268 4.27 16.24 4.34
CA PRO A 268 2.98 15.59 4.50
C PRO A 268 3.04 14.09 4.27
N LEU A 269 2.37 13.32 5.14
CA LEU A 269 2.22 11.88 5.04
C LEU A 269 0.82 11.49 4.57
N GLY A 270 0.75 10.62 3.56
CA GLY A 270 -0.46 9.92 3.18
C GLY A 270 -0.37 8.43 3.52
N TYR A 271 -1.50 7.79 3.85
CA TYR A 271 -1.57 6.35 4.07
C TYR A 271 -2.59 5.70 3.13
N TYR A 272 -2.18 4.61 2.47
CA TYR A 272 -3.05 3.83 1.60
C TYR A 272 -4.00 2.95 2.40
N VAL A 273 -5.29 3.06 2.10
CA VAL A 273 -6.38 2.33 2.74
C VAL A 273 -7.14 1.49 1.72
N GLY A 274 -8.09 0.67 2.17
CA GLY A 274 -8.95 -0.12 1.29
C GLY A 274 -8.54 -1.57 1.10
N ALA A 275 -7.47 -2.01 1.73
CA ALA A 275 -7.06 -3.40 1.73
C ALA A 275 -7.22 -4.00 3.14
N PRO A 276 -7.85 -5.20 3.30
CA PRO A 276 -8.42 -6.04 2.24
C PRO A 276 -9.78 -5.55 1.71
N GLU A 277 -10.52 -4.79 2.50
CA GLU A 277 -11.82 -4.22 2.15
C GLU A 277 -11.90 -2.79 2.69
N PRO A 278 -12.44 -1.82 1.93
CA PRO A 278 -12.59 -0.45 2.37
C PRO A 278 -13.38 -0.32 3.68
N GLY A 279 -12.83 0.40 4.67
CA GLY A 279 -13.43 0.59 6.00
C GLY A 279 -13.21 -0.57 6.98
N ARG A 280 -12.38 -1.57 6.62
CA ARG A 280 -12.03 -2.72 7.47
C ARG A 280 -10.53 -2.85 7.70
N GLU A 281 -9.83 -1.75 7.76
CA GLU A 281 -8.36 -1.68 7.91
C GLU A 281 -7.86 -2.26 9.25
N TRP A 282 -8.74 -2.44 10.24
CA TRP A 282 -8.43 -3.16 11.47
C TRP A 282 -7.92 -4.60 11.21
N ILE A 283 -8.31 -5.21 10.06
CA ILE A 283 -7.83 -6.53 9.62
C ILE A 283 -6.30 -6.53 9.40
N VAL A 284 -5.75 -5.41 8.99
CA VAL A 284 -4.29 -5.20 8.88
C VAL A 284 -3.71 -4.45 10.09
N GLY A 285 -4.50 -4.31 11.16
CA GLY A 285 -4.10 -3.68 12.41
C GLY A 285 -4.16 -2.15 12.40
N ALA A 286 -4.82 -1.53 11.41
CA ALA A 286 -4.92 -0.09 11.32
C ALA A 286 -6.27 0.41 11.87
N ASP A 287 -6.23 1.10 13.02
CA ASP A 287 -7.31 1.95 13.50
C ASP A 287 -7.20 3.31 12.82
N LEU A 288 -7.99 3.54 11.75
CA LEU A 288 -7.92 4.76 10.95
C LEU A 288 -8.23 6.01 11.78
N GLN A 289 -9.12 5.93 12.78
CA GLN A 289 -9.40 7.06 13.64
C GLN A 289 -8.19 7.44 14.50
N ALA A 290 -7.49 6.45 15.05
CA ALA A 290 -6.25 6.69 15.79
C ALA A 290 -5.14 7.24 14.87
N LEU A 291 -4.99 6.68 13.67
CA LEU A 291 -3.99 7.10 12.68
C LEU A 291 -4.25 8.50 12.12
N SER A 292 -5.49 8.99 12.13
CA SER A 292 -5.86 10.36 11.68
C SER A 292 -5.09 11.48 12.40
N ASN A 293 -4.49 11.20 13.56
CA ASN A 293 -3.64 12.15 14.27
C ASN A 293 -2.19 12.21 13.75
N HIS A 294 -1.80 11.29 12.85
CA HIS A 294 -0.42 11.07 12.43
C HIS A 294 -0.23 11.09 10.92
N VAL A 295 -1.32 11.16 10.16
CA VAL A 295 -1.29 11.30 8.70
C VAL A 295 -2.04 12.56 8.28
N ASP A 296 -1.64 13.16 7.17
CA ASP A 296 -2.28 14.36 6.63
C ASP A 296 -3.45 14.04 5.70
N TYR A 297 -3.49 12.84 5.13
CA TYR A 297 -4.56 12.35 4.28
C TYR A 297 -4.51 10.82 4.14
N TYR A 298 -5.65 10.25 3.73
CA TYR A 298 -5.74 8.86 3.28
C TYR A 298 -5.82 8.79 1.76
N CYS A 299 -5.35 7.70 1.18
CA CYS A 299 -5.47 7.41 -0.24
C CYS A 299 -6.15 6.05 -0.43
N LEU A 300 -7.33 6.05 -1.06
CA LEU A 300 -8.13 4.87 -1.35
C LEU A 300 -7.94 4.45 -2.81
N PRO A 301 -7.20 3.38 -3.14
CA PRO A 301 -7.24 2.74 -4.45
C PRO A 301 -8.62 2.09 -4.68
N ALA A 302 -9.54 2.84 -5.31
CA ALA A 302 -10.88 2.37 -5.64
C ALA A 302 -10.90 1.86 -7.09
N TYR A 303 -10.31 0.69 -7.32
CA TYR A 303 -10.18 0.07 -8.66
C TYR A 303 -11.45 -0.67 -9.06
N GLU A 304 -12.57 0.04 -8.97
CA GLU A 304 -13.91 -0.46 -9.26
C GLU A 304 -14.32 -0.16 -10.71
N SER A 305 -15.31 -0.88 -11.20
CA SER A 305 -15.76 -0.80 -12.60
C SER A 305 -16.92 0.18 -12.83
N THR A 306 -17.46 0.82 -11.78
CA THR A 306 -18.60 1.74 -11.87
C THR A 306 -18.50 2.86 -10.84
N ALA A 307 -19.12 4.00 -11.13
CA ALA A 307 -19.18 5.14 -10.20
C ALA A 307 -19.87 4.77 -8.88
N ASP A 308 -20.95 3.99 -8.93
CA ASP A 308 -21.66 3.54 -7.72
C ASP A 308 -20.73 2.72 -6.79
N ALA A 309 -19.95 1.78 -7.34
CA ALA A 309 -19.03 0.96 -6.56
C ALA A 309 -17.86 1.78 -5.98
N VAL A 310 -17.33 2.73 -6.75
CA VAL A 310 -16.31 3.67 -6.25
C VAL A 310 -16.84 4.51 -5.08
N ILE A 311 -18.07 5.01 -5.19
CA ILE A 311 -18.71 5.79 -4.11
C ILE A 311 -19.02 4.92 -2.90
N GLU A 312 -19.41 3.66 -3.09
CA GLU A 312 -19.61 2.71 -1.99
C GLU A 312 -18.29 2.50 -1.21
N ALA A 313 -17.20 2.22 -1.90
CA ALA A 313 -15.87 2.11 -1.31
C ALA A 313 -15.43 3.40 -0.59
N TYR A 314 -15.62 4.55 -1.23
CA TYR A 314 -15.32 5.85 -0.65
C TYR A 314 -16.10 6.08 0.66
N ASN A 315 -17.41 5.87 0.64
CA ASN A 315 -18.26 6.06 1.81
C ASN A 315 -17.90 5.11 2.96
N ALA A 316 -17.50 3.88 2.66
CA ALA A 316 -17.07 2.91 3.65
C ALA A 316 -15.87 3.43 4.46
N VAL A 317 -14.87 4.00 3.78
CA VAL A 317 -13.70 4.61 4.44
C VAL A 317 -14.08 5.93 5.11
N GLU A 318 -14.82 6.81 4.43
CA GLU A 318 -15.24 8.13 4.95
C GLU A 318 -15.96 8.01 6.31
N THR A 319 -16.67 6.91 6.55
CA THR A 319 -17.41 6.70 7.82
C THR A 319 -16.53 6.32 9.01
N VAL A 320 -15.29 5.89 8.78
CA VAL A 320 -14.37 5.39 9.82
C VAL A 320 -13.13 6.26 10.02
N ILE A 321 -12.99 7.33 9.22
CA ILE A 321 -11.95 8.34 9.40
C ILE A 321 -12.54 9.60 10.06
N ASP A 322 -11.67 10.38 10.74
CA ASP A 322 -12.00 11.72 11.22
C ASP A 322 -11.91 12.76 10.08
N ASP A 323 -11.85 14.05 10.40
CA ASP A 323 -11.78 15.18 9.46
C ASP A 323 -10.44 15.24 8.66
N VAL A 324 -9.91 14.07 8.25
CA VAL A 324 -8.70 13.94 7.42
C VAL A 324 -9.13 13.74 5.97
N PRO A 325 -8.51 14.44 4.99
CA PRO A 325 -8.85 14.30 3.58
C PRO A 325 -8.72 12.86 3.07
N LEU A 326 -9.69 12.41 2.28
CA LEU A 326 -9.65 11.13 1.56
C LEU A 326 -9.42 11.40 0.08
N HIS A 327 -8.23 11.01 -0.42
CA HIS A 327 -7.90 11.00 -1.84
C HIS A 327 -8.34 9.68 -2.46
N VAL A 328 -8.59 9.66 -3.76
CA VAL A 328 -9.04 8.44 -4.46
C VAL A 328 -8.07 8.08 -5.58
N GLY A 329 -7.79 6.81 -5.72
CA GLY A 329 -7.05 6.22 -6.83
C GLY A 329 -7.98 5.46 -7.76
N LEU A 330 -7.81 5.64 -9.07
CA LEU A 330 -8.57 4.94 -10.11
C LEU A 330 -7.65 4.16 -11.03
N LEU A 331 -8.14 3.06 -11.57
CA LEU A 331 -7.49 2.29 -12.65
C LEU A 331 -8.30 2.45 -13.94
N PRO A 332 -7.97 3.46 -14.80
CA PRO A 332 -8.67 3.72 -16.06
C PRO A 332 -8.20 2.75 -17.16
N GLY A 333 -8.34 1.46 -16.91
CA GLY A 333 -7.89 0.38 -17.79
C GLY A 333 -8.24 -0.98 -17.23
N HIS A 334 -7.95 -2.04 -18.02
CA HIS A 334 -8.14 -3.41 -17.59
C HIS A 334 -7.35 -3.72 -16.30
N PRO A 335 -7.92 -4.43 -15.28
CA PRO A 335 -9.22 -5.09 -15.33
C PRO A 335 -10.40 -4.26 -14.79
N ALA A 336 -10.20 -3.02 -14.34
CA ALA A 336 -11.24 -2.25 -13.67
C ALA A 336 -12.21 -1.56 -14.66
N ILE A 337 -11.69 -0.70 -15.54
CA ILE A 337 -12.50 0.12 -16.45
C ILE A 337 -12.02 -0.13 -17.89
N ASP A 338 -12.93 -0.31 -18.82
CA ASP A 338 -12.64 -0.65 -20.21
C ASP A 338 -13.26 0.31 -21.26
N ASP A 339 -13.83 1.45 -20.82
CA ASP A 339 -14.39 2.49 -21.70
C ASP A 339 -14.23 3.91 -21.13
N GLU A 340 -14.21 4.91 -22.02
CA GLU A 340 -14.06 6.33 -21.71
C GLU A 340 -15.22 6.91 -20.91
N ASP A 341 -16.46 6.56 -21.29
CA ASP A 341 -17.66 7.14 -20.65
C ASP A 341 -17.69 6.79 -19.17
N THR A 342 -17.28 5.57 -18.80
CA THR A 342 -17.18 5.14 -17.40
C THR A 342 -16.10 5.91 -16.63
N VAL A 343 -14.94 6.19 -17.23
CA VAL A 343 -13.90 7.00 -16.57
C VAL A 343 -14.41 8.41 -16.29
N VAL A 344 -15.07 9.02 -17.27
CA VAL A 344 -15.66 10.36 -17.14
C VAL A 344 -16.72 10.38 -16.04
N ASP A 345 -17.66 9.44 -16.04
CA ASP A 345 -18.75 9.35 -15.05
C ASP A 345 -18.20 9.23 -13.61
N ILE A 346 -17.18 8.39 -13.40
CA ILE A 346 -16.54 8.24 -12.10
C ILE A 346 -15.89 9.56 -11.65
N VAL A 347 -15.12 10.21 -12.53
CA VAL A 347 -14.40 11.45 -12.20
C VAL A 347 -15.38 12.59 -11.90
N GLU A 348 -16.43 12.78 -12.71
CA GLU A 348 -17.47 13.79 -12.46
C GLU A 348 -18.23 13.52 -11.14
N THR A 349 -18.50 12.24 -10.84
CA THR A 349 -19.16 11.84 -9.58
C THR A 349 -18.29 12.18 -8.38
N LEU A 350 -17.01 11.87 -8.41
CA LEU A 350 -16.05 12.18 -7.33
C LEU A 350 -15.83 13.69 -7.18
N ASP A 351 -15.78 14.45 -8.27
CA ASP A 351 -15.71 15.91 -8.22
C ASP A 351 -16.96 16.50 -7.55
N SER A 352 -18.15 16.02 -7.93
CA SER A 352 -19.41 16.41 -7.30
C SER A 352 -19.50 16.05 -5.81
N LYS A 353 -18.82 14.97 -5.38
CA LYS A 353 -18.69 14.55 -3.98
C LYS A 353 -17.73 15.48 -3.22
N GLY A 354 -16.86 16.22 -3.90
CA GLY A 354 -15.87 17.12 -3.32
C GLY A 354 -14.56 16.44 -2.95
N VAL A 355 -14.23 15.33 -3.60
CA VAL A 355 -12.93 14.66 -3.43
C VAL A 355 -11.80 15.63 -3.78
N PRO A 356 -10.84 15.87 -2.87
CA PRO A 356 -9.84 16.92 -3.09
C PRO A 356 -8.79 16.55 -4.15
N ARG A 357 -8.47 15.25 -4.29
CA ARG A 357 -7.43 14.75 -5.20
C ARG A 357 -7.77 13.37 -5.75
N LEU A 358 -7.51 13.22 -7.04
CA LEU A 358 -7.64 11.98 -7.79
C LEU A 358 -6.27 11.57 -8.36
N SER A 359 -5.91 10.29 -8.20
CA SER A 359 -4.71 9.69 -8.78
C SER A 359 -5.07 8.57 -9.74
N PHE A 360 -4.37 8.46 -10.87
CA PHE A 360 -4.61 7.40 -11.86
C PHE A 360 -3.46 6.39 -11.86
N TYR A 361 -3.82 5.12 -11.81
CA TYR A 361 -2.87 4.01 -11.78
C TYR A 361 -2.83 3.32 -13.13
N ASN A 362 -1.74 3.19 -13.78
CA ASN A 362 -0.37 3.65 -13.62
C ASN A 362 0.17 4.02 -15.00
N TYR A 363 0.92 5.11 -15.15
CA TYR A 363 1.42 5.64 -16.42
C TYR A 363 2.04 4.57 -17.32
N GLY A 364 3.02 3.83 -16.79
CA GLY A 364 3.76 2.83 -17.57
C GLY A 364 2.97 1.58 -17.91
N LEU A 365 1.82 1.33 -17.27
CA LEU A 365 0.99 0.13 -17.46
C LEU A 365 -0.23 0.38 -18.33
N LEU A 366 -0.71 1.63 -18.39
CA LEU A 366 -1.88 2.02 -19.17
C LEU A 366 -1.55 2.05 -20.67
N PRO A 367 -2.43 1.58 -21.56
CA PRO A 367 -2.31 1.85 -22.99
C PRO A 367 -2.57 3.32 -23.30
N GLU A 368 -2.06 3.82 -24.44
CA GLU A 368 -2.25 5.20 -24.90
C GLU A 368 -3.71 5.65 -24.87
N GLN A 369 -4.63 4.77 -25.26
CA GLN A 369 -6.08 5.04 -25.23
C GLN A 369 -6.58 5.38 -23.83
N SER A 370 -6.11 4.68 -22.80
CA SER A 370 -6.50 4.98 -21.42
C SER A 370 -5.97 6.33 -20.93
N LEU A 371 -4.81 6.76 -21.40
CA LEU A 371 -4.29 8.10 -21.13
C LEU A 371 -5.15 9.19 -21.82
N GLU A 372 -5.67 8.92 -23.02
CA GLU A 372 -6.65 9.80 -23.68
C GLU A 372 -7.94 9.91 -22.86
N TRP A 373 -8.47 8.78 -22.33
CA TRP A 373 -9.65 8.78 -21.44
C TRP A 373 -9.44 9.63 -20.19
N VAL A 374 -8.26 9.52 -19.57
CA VAL A 374 -7.88 10.37 -18.42
C VAL A 374 -7.95 11.84 -18.82
N GLY A 375 -7.41 12.22 -19.99
CA GLY A 375 -7.48 13.60 -20.48
C GLY A 375 -8.91 14.10 -20.63
N THR A 376 -9.80 13.31 -21.26
CA THR A 376 -11.22 13.64 -21.42
C THR A 376 -11.91 13.82 -20.06
N ALA A 377 -11.65 12.93 -19.10
CA ALA A 377 -12.25 12.98 -17.77
C ALA A 377 -11.75 14.19 -16.95
N VAL A 378 -10.47 14.52 -17.02
CA VAL A 378 -9.89 15.70 -16.37
C VAL A 378 -10.45 17.01 -16.96
N GLU A 379 -10.61 17.07 -18.29
CA GLU A 379 -11.25 18.23 -18.94
C GLU A 379 -12.71 18.40 -18.50
N ALA A 380 -13.46 17.33 -18.41
CA ALA A 380 -14.85 17.34 -17.95
C ALA A 380 -14.97 17.87 -16.51
N ALA A 381 -14.11 17.45 -15.60
CA ALA A 381 -14.12 17.90 -14.20
C ALA A 381 -13.64 19.35 -14.04
N ARG A 382 -12.83 19.87 -14.95
CA ARG A 382 -12.35 21.28 -14.90
C ARG A 382 -13.35 22.27 -15.54
N GLY A 383 -14.31 21.83 -16.30
CA GLY A 383 -15.43 22.60 -16.88
C GLY A 383 -15.03 23.32 -18.14
#